data_5784b607c8a0e465581ac3fbbeeac15f
#
_entry.id   5784b607c8a0e465581ac3fbbeeac15f
#
_cell.length_a   1.000
_cell.length_b   1.000
_cell.length_c   1.000
_cell.angle_alpha   90.00
_cell.angle_beta   90.00
_cell.angle_gamma   90.00
#
_symmetry.space_group_name_H-M   'P 1'
#
loop_
_entity.id
_entity.type
_entity.pdbx_description
1 polymer ?
#
loop_
_entity_poly.entity_id
_entity_poly.type
_entity_poly.pdbx_seq_one_letter_code
_entity_poly.pdbx_strand_id
1 'polypeptide(L)'
;MAPSLFTGCSTPAPRTAGSDRLELSFKPYDLKLKHAFNLAKNSRTHTPDVQVQLRYGDYIGYGEASMPPYLGETQESVCRFLEQLDLSQFTDPFRLEEILDYIDSVAPDNRAAKASVDIALHDLLGKIMGQPWYRIWGLSPEKAPATSFTIGIDTEEVVRQKLKEAAPYRILKIKMGLDNDKELVRIIRSETDRPICVDANQGWSSKEYALEMIEWLKEQNCLFVEQPMPKEMVDEQAWLHERASLPLIADEFLQRLPDVRRAYGLYDGINIKLMKSTGMHEAYQMAILARALDMKVMVGCMTETSCAVSAAAQLSPLVDWADLDGNLLIANDLFDGMKIVDGKISLPDRPGIGVVPL
;
A
#
# COMPACT_ATOMS: atom_id res chain seq x y z
N MET A 1 33.26 50.89 5.88
CA MET A 1 33.14 49.85 6.91
C MET A 1 31.76 49.23 6.78
N ALA A 2 31.68 48.02 6.22
CA ALA A 2 30.42 47.27 6.11
C ALA A 2 30.20 46.47 7.40
N PRO A 3 28.99 46.44 7.96
CA PRO A 3 28.73 45.69 9.18
C PRO A 3 28.69 44.18 8.88
N SER A 4 29.34 43.40 9.76
CA SER A 4 29.35 41.94 9.76
C SER A 4 27.95 41.36 9.93
N LEU A 5 27.49 40.55 8.98
CA LEU A 5 26.17 39.90 8.93
C LEU A 5 26.08 38.53 9.64
N PHE A 6 27.07 38.19 10.46
CA PHE A 6 27.07 36.91 11.21
C PHE A 6 27.11 37.17 12.71
N THR A 7 25.97 37.52 13.29
CA THR A 7 25.79 37.43 14.73
C THR A 7 25.15 36.09 15.11
N GLY A 8 25.99 35.23 15.74
CA GLY A 8 25.58 34.28 16.75
C GLY A 8 24.45 33.30 16.39
N CYS A 9 24.68 32.37 15.48
CA CYS A 9 23.94 31.11 15.51
C CYS A 9 24.60 30.22 16.60
N SER A 10 24.00 30.17 17.79
CA SER A 10 24.35 29.15 18.79
C SER A 10 23.92 27.80 18.23
N THR A 11 24.84 27.05 17.62
CA THR A 11 24.67 25.64 17.37
C THR A 11 24.37 24.96 18.70
N PRO A 12 23.27 24.18 18.81
CA PRO A 12 23.09 23.32 19.99
C PRO A 12 24.31 22.42 20.09
N ALA A 13 24.83 22.27 21.32
CA ALA A 13 25.95 21.39 21.58
C ALA A 13 25.68 19.99 20.97
N PRO A 14 26.66 19.34 20.31
CA PRO A 14 26.47 18.00 19.83
C PRO A 14 26.11 17.13 21.04
N ARG A 15 24.91 16.50 20.98
CA ARG A 15 24.56 15.42 21.92
C ARG A 15 25.69 14.40 21.83
N THR A 16 26.18 13.95 22.96
CA THR A 16 27.17 12.86 23.05
C THR A 16 26.59 11.66 22.32
N ALA A 17 27.06 11.41 21.12
CA ALA A 17 26.81 10.17 20.39
C ALA A 17 27.39 9.03 21.22
N GLY A 18 26.56 8.13 21.76
CA GLY A 18 27.15 7.01 22.42
C GLY A 18 26.33 6.03 23.24
N SER A 19 25.01 6.19 23.40
CA SER A 19 24.25 5.17 24.16
C SER A 19 22.95 4.68 23.49
N ASP A 20 22.39 5.46 22.56
CA ASP A 20 21.11 5.10 21.97
C ASP A 20 21.30 4.01 20.92
N ARG A 21 20.45 3.00 20.99
CA ARG A 21 20.40 1.85 20.07
C ARG A 21 18.98 1.69 19.58
N LEU A 22 18.80 1.02 18.45
CA LEU A 22 17.49 0.65 17.99
C LEU A 22 16.92 -0.47 18.86
N GLU A 23 15.73 -0.24 19.42
CA GLU A 23 15.00 -1.21 20.25
C GLU A 23 13.71 -1.59 19.54
N LEU A 24 13.58 -2.85 19.16
CA LEU A 24 12.41 -3.42 18.51
C LEU A 24 11.45 -4.01 19.55
N SER A 25 10.19 -3.67 19.44
CA SER A 25 9.11 -4.35 20.17
C SER A 25 7.91 -4.57 19.23
N PHE A 26 7.16 -5.64 19.46
CA PHE A 26 6.02 -6.00 18.62
C PHE A 26 4.99 -6.80 19.40
N LYS A 27 3.75 -6.82 18.90
CA LYS A 27 2.65 -7.60 19.45
C LYS A 27 1.67 -8.03 18.35
N PRO A 28 1.12 -9.26 18.42
CA PRO A 28 -0.02 -9.67 17.60
C PRO A 28 -1.23 -8.77 17.85
N TYR A 29 -2.00 -8.51 16.80
CA TYR A 29 -3.25 -7.76 16.85
C TYR A 29 -4.22 -8.29 15.80
N ASP A 30 -5.51 -8.37 16.13
CA ASP A 30 -6.54 -8.80 15.18
C ASP A 30 -7.38 -7.61 14.74
N LEU A 31 -7.32 -7.30 13.45
CA LEU A 31 -8.17 -6.28 12.85
C LEU A 31 -9.59 -6.82 12.69
N LYS A 32 -10.55 -6.18 13.33
CA LYS A 32 -11.97 -6.51 13.25
C LYS A 32 -12.60 -5.78 12.07
N LEU A 33 -13.16 -6.51 11.11
CA LEU A 33 -13.84 -5.90 9.99
C LEU A 33 -15.22 -5.36 10.37
N LYS A 34 -15.60 -4.22 9.82
CA LYS A 34 -16.95 -3.64 9.97
C LYS A 34 -18.02 -4.51 9.32
N HIS A 35 -17.68 -5.12 8.19
CA HIS A 35 -18.49 -6.05 7.43
C HIS A 35 -17.67 -7.27 7.06
N ALA A 36 -18.29 -8.43 6.84
CA ALA A 36 -17.59 -9.58 6.28
C ALA A 36 -16.99 -9.20 4.92
N PHE A 37 -15.71 -9.53 4.72
CA PHE A 37 -15.04 -9.28 3.45
C PHE A 37 -15.06 -10.52 2.60
N ASN A 38 -15.85 -10.46 1.52
CA ASN A 38 -16.07 -11.58 0.61
C ASN A 38 -15.24 -11.39 -0.65
N LEU A 39 -14.39 -12.37 -0.94
CA LEU A 39 -13.66 -12.55 -2.19
C LEU A 39 -14.10 -13.86 -2.84
N ALA A 40 -13.77 -14.07 -4.11
CA ALA A 40 -14.14 -15.28 -4.85
C ALA A 40 -13.81 -16.60 -4.14
N LYS A 41 -12.76 -16.64 -3.30
CA LYS A 41 -12.28 -17.86 -2.62
C LYS A 41 -12.31 -17.82 -1.09
N ASN A 42 -12.56 -16.67 -0.47
CA ASN A 42 -12.46 -16.48 0.98
C ASN A 42 -13.49 -15.48 1.52
N SER A 43 -14.02 -15.76 2.71
CA SER A 43 -14.79 -14.82 3.51
C SER A 43 -14.18 -14.72 4.91
N ARG A 44 -14.01 -13.48 5.42
CA ARG A 44 -13.42 -13.25 6.75
C ARG A 44 -14.06 -12.08 7.45
N THR A 45 -14.08 -12.13 8.78
CA THR A 45 -14.51 -11.05 9.67
C THR A 45 -13.36 -10.41 10.46
N HIS A 46 -12.17 -11.00 10.36
CA HIS A 46 -10.95 -10.53 11.00
C HIS A 46 -9.78 -10.68 10.02
N THR A 47 -8.78 -9.83 10.17
CA THR A 47 -7.49 -9.98 9.49
C THR A 47 -6.39 -10.04 10.55
N PRO A 48 -5.51 -11.05 10.52
CA PRO A 48 -4.36 -11.11 11.42
C PRO A 48 -3.38 -9.98 11.09
N ASP A 49 -2.81 -9.41 12.13
CA ASP A 49 -1.91 -8.27 12.08
C ASP A 49 -0.85 -8.37 13.18
N VAL A 50 0.31 -7.73 13.00
CA VAL A 50 1.32 -7.53 14.04
C VAL A 50 1.73 -6.07 14.06
N GLN A 51 1.53 -5.43 15.20
CA GLN A 51 1.94 -4.05 15.45
C GLN A 51 3.40 -4.00 15.90
N VAL A 52 4.17 -3.08 15.34
CA VAL A 52 5.61 -2.92 15.58
C VAL A 52 5.91 -1.52 16.08
N GLN A 53 6.84 -1.42 17.04
CA GLN A 53 7.43 -0.17 17.50
C GLN A 53 8.95 -0.28 17.43
N LEU A 54 9.59 0.75 16.93
CA LEU A 54 11.02 0.92 16.90
C LEU A 54 11.39 2.18 17.68
N ARG A 55 12.14 2.01 18.76
CA ARG A 55 12.58 3.12 19.63
C ARG A 55 14.04 3.47 19.36
N TYR A 56 14.33 4.77 19.40
CA TYR A 56 15.70 5.30 19.42
C TYR A 56 15.71 6.57 20.27
N GLY A 57 16.32 6.50 21.44
CA GLY A 57 16.26 7.57 22.43
C GLY A 57 14.80 7.92 22.82
N ASP A 58 14.45 9.18 22.67
CA ASP A 58 13.09 9.67 22.98
C ASP A 58 12.07 9.44 21.85
N TYR A 59 12.51 8.97 20.68
CA TYR A 59 11.66 8.79 19.50
C TYR A 59 11.12 7.37 19.39
N ILE A 60 9.88 7.26 18.92
CA ILE A 60 9.22 5.98 18.63
C ILE A 60 8.64 6.04 17.21
N GLY A 61 9.09 5.11 16.36
CA GLY A 61 8.48 4.82 15.08
C GLY A 61 7.48 3.68 15.19
N TYR A 62 6.39 3.75 14.45
CA TYR A 62 5.34 2.74 14.39
C TYR A 62 5.33 2.04 13.04
N GLY A 63 5.09 0.74 13.07
CA GLY A 63 4.96 -0.09 11.89
C GLY A 63 3.93 -1.19 12.09
N GLU A 64 3.58 -1.84 11.00
CA GLU A 64 2.50 -2.80 10.95
C GLU A 64 2.78 -3.87 9.91
N ALA A 65 2.49 -5.14 10.24
CA ALA A 65 2.46 -6.25 9.31
C ALA A 65 1.04 -6.79 9.18
N SER A 66 0.36 -6.50 8.08
CA SER A 66 -0.93 -7.12 7.75
C SER A 66 -0.73 -8.35 6.87
N MET A 67 -1.37 -9.46 7.21
CA MET A 67 -1.12 -10.77 6.62
C MET A 67 -2.40 -11.40 6.08
N PRO A 68 -2.90 -10.95 4.90
CA PRO A 68 -3.98 -11.67 4.27
C PRO A 68 -3.52 -13.08 3.84
N PRO A 69 -4.42 -14.08 3.84
CA PRO A 69 -4.05 -15.50 3.70
C PRO A 69 -3.19 -15.84 2.48
N TYR A 70 -3.33 -15.08 1.37
CA TYR A 70 -2.60 -15.37 0.13
C TYR A 70 -1.12 -14.96 0.16
N LEU A 71 -0.67 -14.20 1.16
CA LEU A 71 0.75 -13.87 1.34
C LEU A 71 1.55 -15.01 1.99
N GLY A 72 0.87 -15.99 2.60
CA GLY A 72 1.51 -17.15 3.21
C GLY A 72 2.16 -16.89 4.56
N GLU A 73 2.06 -15.68 5.11
CA GLU A 73 2.53 -15.32 6.45
C GLU A 73 1.39 -15.42 7.48
N THR A 74 1.74 -15.64 8.73
CA THR A 74 0.84 -15.68 9.88
C THR A 74 1.41 -14.80 10.98
N GLN A 75 0.58 -14.44 11.98
CA GLN A 75 1.08 -13.71 13.17
C GLN A 75 2.27 -14.43 13.81
N GLU A 76 2.19 -15.76 13.89
CA GLU A 76 3.27 -16.57 14.47
C GLU A 76 4.55 -16.51 13.62
N SER A 77 4.44 -16.61 12.28
CA SER A 77 5.61 -16.54 11.39
C SER A 77 6.25 -15.15 11.42
N VAL A 78 5.43 -14.09 11.46
CA VAL A 78 5.91 -12.70 11.57
C VAL A 78 6.61 -12.48 12.91
N CYS A 79 6.00 -12.87 14.03
CA CYS A 79 6.63 -12.73 15.35
C CYS A 79 7.96 -13.51 15.42
N ARG A 80 7.99 -14.75 14.91
CA ARG A 80 9.22 -15.57 14.86
C ARG A 80 10.32 -14.93 14.02
N PHE A 81 9.98 -14.26 12.92
CA PHE A 81 10.95 -13.50 12.12
C PHE A 81 11.48 -12.29 12.91
N LEU A 82 10.59 -11.50 13.51
CA LEU A 82 10.97 -10.32 14.28
C LEU A 82 11.85 -10.66 15.50
N GLU A 83 11.64 -11.82 16.14
CA GLU A 83 12.48 -12.33 17.24
C GLU A 83 13.93 -12.62 16.82
N GLN A 84 14.19 -12.85 15.53
CA GLN A 84 15.55 -13.11 15.02
C GLN A 84 16.35 -11.83 14.76
N LEU A 85 15.69 -10.66 14.76
CA LEU A 85 16.32 -9.40 14.44
C LEU A 85 17.06 -8.84 15.66
N ASP A 86 18.37 -8.66 15.55
CA ASP A 86 19.15 -7.85 16.49
C ASP A 86 19.39 -6.46 15.93
N LEU A 87 18.42 -5.55 16.11
CA LEU A 87 18.56 -4.16 15.70
C LEU A 87 19.40 -3.33 16.67
N SER A 88 19.68 -3.85 17.88
CA SER A 88 20.50 -3.14 18.88
C SER A 88 21.97 -2.96 18.47
N GLN A 89 22.42 -3.70 17.45
CA GLN A 89 23.74 -3.52 16.85
C GLN A 89 23.89 -2.18 16.12
N PHE A 90 22.76 -1.55 15.70
CA PHE A 90 22.76 -0.28 15.00
C PHE A 90 22.65 0.89 15.99
N THR A 91 23.66 1.74 16.00
CA THR A 91 23.75 2.96 16.82
C THR A 91 23.42 4.24 16.05
N ASP A 92 23.29 4.13 14.73
CA ASP A 92 22.89 5.22 13.84
C ASP A 92 21.68 4.79 12.99
N PRO A 93 20.47 5.28 13.29
CA PRO A 93 19.27 4.90 12.56
C PRO A 93 19.23 5.44 11.12
N PHE A 94 20.10 6.39 10.77
CA PHE A 94 20.18 6.95 9.41
C PHE A 94 20.94 6.06 8.43
N ARG A 95 21.55 4.96 8.87
CA ARG A 95 22.15 3.94 8.00
C ARG A 95 21.07 3.03 7.42
N LEU A 96 20.07 3.64 6.80
CA LEU A 96 18.83 3.01 6.34
C LEU A 96 19.08 1.78 5.46
N GLU A 97 19.90 1.93 4.40
CA GLU A 97 20.23 0.82 3.48
C GLU A 97 20.84 -0.37 4.23
N GLU A 98 21.83 -0.11 5.09
CA GLU A 98 22.51 -1.17 5.82
C GLU A 98 21.58 -1.91 6.79
N ILE A 99 20.67 -1.19 7.44
CA ILE A 99 19.67 -1.79 8.34
C ILE A 99 18.69 -2.65 7.53
N LEU A 100 18.22 -2.17 6.40
CA LEU A 100 17.27 -2.89 5.56
C LEU A 100 17.91 -4.10 4.87
N ASP A 101 19.16 -3.97 4.41
CA ASP A 101 19.95 -5.10 3.88
C ASP A 101 20.13 -6.21 4.93
N TYR A 102 20.44 -5.81 6.18
CA TYR A 102 20.51 -6.77 7.29
C TYR A 102 19.16 -7.48 7.48
N ILE A 103 18.05 -6.74 7.57
CA ILE A 103 16.71 -7.30 7.77
C ILE A 103 16.37 -8.26 6.62
N ASP A 104 16.67 -7.88 5.38
CA ASP A 104 16.39 -8.74 4.21
C ASP A 104 17.22 -10.02 4.19
N SER A 105 18.44 -9.96 4.73
CA SER A 105 19.40 -11.09 4.78
C SER A 105 19.06 -12.16 5.80
N VAL A 106 18.29 -11.85 6.85
CA VAL A 106 18.01 -12.77 7.99
C VAL A 106 17.24 -14.02 7.52
N ALA A 107 16.25 -13.85 6.67
CA ALA A 107 15.52 -14.97 6.06
C ALA A 107 14.89 -14.55 4.73
N PRO A 108 14.70 -15.46 3.77
CA PRO A 108 13.94 -15.20 2.56
C PRO A 108 12.46 -14.95 2.89
N ASP A 109 11.73 -14.39 1.96
CA ASP A 109 10.30 -14.05 2.11
C ASP A 109 10.00 -13.14 3.32
N ASN A 110 9.06 -13.47 4.18
CA ASN A 110 8.69 -12.68 5.37
C ASN A 110 8.43 -11.20 5.05
N ARG A 111 7.74 -10.93 3.95
CA ARG A 111 7.63 -9.58 3.36
C ARG A 111 6.85 -8.62 4.24
N ALA A 112 5.73 -9.09 4.83
CA ALA A 112 4.95 -8.27 5.74
C ALA A 112 5.73 -7.97 7.04
N ALA A 113 6.48 -8.95 7.58
CA ALA A 113 7.35 -8.74 8.73
C ALA A 113 8.45 -7.70 8.42
N LYS A 114 9.11 -7.81 7.28
CA LYS A 114 10.13 -6.82 6.83
C LYS A 114 9.52 -5.44 6.64
N ALA A 115 8.34 -5.36 6.00
CA ALA A 115 7.62 -4.12 5.78
C ALA A 115 7.30 -3.41 7.11
N SER A 116 6.92 -4.16 8.15
CA SER A 116 6.59 -3.57 9.44
C SER A 116 7.78 -2.85 10.09
N VAL A 117 8.98 -3.38 9.93
CA VAL A 117 10.21 -2.76 10.46
C VAL A 117 10.65 -1.58 9.59
N ASP A 118 10.56 -1.72 8.27
CA ASP A 118 10.83 -0.61 7.33
C ASP A 118 9.90 0.58 7.59
N ILE A 119 8.60 0.35 7.73
CA ILE A 119 7.61 1.40 8.04
C ILE A 119 7.96 2.07 9.37
N ALA A 120 8.26 1.27 10.42
CA ALA A 120 8.62 1.81 11.73
C ALA A 120 9.92 2.63 11.67
N LEU A 121 10.90 2.20 10.87
CA LEU A 121 12.16 2.93 10.68
C LEU A 121 11.92 4.26 9.94
N HIS A 122 11.10 4.27 8.89
CA HIS A 122 10.72 5.49 8.19
C HIS A 122 9.95 6.46 9.11
N ASP A 123 9.01 5.96 9.91
CA ASP A 123 8.29 6.80 10.87
C ASP A 123 9.24 7.40 11.90
N LEU A 124 10.16 6.60 12.44
CA LEU A 124 11.18 7.02 13.38
C LEU A 124 12.08 8.12 12.79
N LEU A 125 12.65 7.88 11.62
CA LEU A 125 13.56 8.82 10.96
C LEU A 125 12.88 10.14 10.63
N GLY A 126 11.65 10.10 10.09
CA GLY A 126 10.89 11.30 9.82
C GLY A 126 10.59 12.11 11.09
N LYS A 127 10.33 11.45 12.23
CA LYS A 127 10.17 12.09 13.54
C LYS A 127 11.46 12.72 14.05
N ILE A 128 12.60 12.03 13.91
CA ILE A 128 13.91 12.59 14.25
C ILE A 128 14.22 13.84 13.40
N MET A 129 13.92 13.80 12.11
CA MET A 129 14.10 14.93 11.18
C MET A 129 13.04 16.04 11.32
N GLY A 130 11.95 15.76 12.03
CA GLY A 130 10.82 16.69 12.17
C GLY A 130 10.05 16.92 10.86
N GLN A 131 10.06 15.94 9.92
CA GLN A 131 9.47 16.07 8.60
C GLN A 131 8.62 14.86 8.21
N PRO A 132 7.50 15.03 7.49
CA PRO A 132 6.77 13.94 6.85
C PRO A 132 7.56 13.39 5.63
N TRP A 133 7.40 12.10 5.34
CA TRP A 133 8.19 11.44 4.29
C TRP A 133 7.91 11.97 2.89
N TYR A 134 6.67 12.32 2.53
CA TYR A 134 6.40 12.93 1.22
C TYR A 134 7.26 14.19 1.00
N ARG A 135 7.51 14.98 2.06
CA ARG A 135 8.35 16.18 1.98
C ARG A 135 9.83 15.82 1.87
N ILE A 136 10.30 14.79 2.58
CA ILE A 136 11.68 14.27 2.47
C ILE A 136 11.95 13.80 1.03
N TRP A 137 10.99 13.16 0.40
CA TRP A 137 11.07 12.78 -1.02
C TRP A 137 10.85 13.94 -2.00
N GLY A 138 10.61 15.14 -1.53
CA GLY A 138 10.38 16.34 -2.37
C GLY A 138 9.04 16.32 -3.12
N LEU A 139 8.05 15.60 -2.59
CA LEU A 139 6.73 15.45 -3.18
C LEU A 139 5.75 16.50 -2.67
N SER A 140 4.81 16.92 -3.53
CA SER A 140 3.74 17.86 -3.20
C SER A 140 2.47 17.13 -2.85
N PRO A 141 1.92 17.24 -1.62
CA PRO A 141 0.76 16.48 -1.16
C PRO A 141 -0.51 16.74 -2.00
N GLU A 142 -0.61 17.91 -2.65
CA GLU A 142 -1.74 18.29 -3.51
C GLU A 142 -1.82 17.41 -4.78
N LYS A 143 -0.72 16.75 -5.15
CA LYS A 143 -0.67 15.84 -6.30
C LYS A 143 -1.19 14.44 -5.97
N ALA A 144 -1.50 14.14 -4.71
CA ALA A 144 -2.09 12.87 -4.33
C ALA A 144 -3.40 12.65 -5.10
N PRO A 145 -3.59 11.48 -5.76
CA PRO A 145 -4.79 11.19 -6.52
C PRO A 145 -6.00 10.96 -5.61
N ALA A 146 -7.18 10.87 -6.21
CA ALA A 146 -8.33 10.30 -5.53
C ALA A 146 -8.07 8.81 -5.27
N THR A 147 -8.48 8.32 -4.09
CA THR A 147 -8.49 6.88 -3.82
C THR A 147 -9.78 6.25 -4.33
N SER A 148 -9.73 4.98 -4.71
CA SER A 148 -10.92 4.18 -4.98
C SER A 148 -11.62 3.77 -3.67
N PHE A 149 -12.90 3.40 -3.79
CA PHE A 149 -13.66 2.72 -2.74
C PHE A 149 -14.04 1.33 -3.23
N THR A 150 -13.70 0.32 -2.44
CA THR A 150 -13.87 -1.08 -2.84
C THR A 150 -15.30 -1.58 -2.63
N ILE A 151 -15.89 -2.09 -3.71
CA ILE A 151 -17.16 -2.84 -3.72
C ILE A 151 -16.81 -4.30 -3.96
N GLY A 152 -16.98 -5.12 -2.93
CA GLY A 152 -16.78 -6.58 -3.02
C GLY A 152 -17.94 -7.27 -3.72
N ILE A 153 -17.76 -8.55 -4.04
CA ILE A 153 -18.78 -9.42 -4.58
C ILE A 153 -19.81 -9.71 -3.46
N ASP A 154 -21.07 -9.31 -3.66
CA ASP A 154 -22.11 -9.44 -2.64
C ASP A 154 -23.51 -9.45 -3.28
N THR A 155 -24.56 -9.56 -2.46
CA THR A 155 -25.94 -9.41 -2.91
C THR A 155 -26.22 -7.99 -3.41
N GLU A 156 -27.21 -7.84 -4.28
CA GLU A 156 -27.62 -6.54 -4.83
C GLU A 156 -27.92 -5.51 -3.71
N GLU A 157 -28.58 -5.94 -2.64
CA GLU A 157 -28.92 -5.07 -1.51
C GLU A 157 -27.65 -4.51 -0.81
N VAL A 158 -26.66 -5.36 -0.56
CA VAL A 158 -25.39 -4.96 0.05
C VAL A 158 -24.59 -4.07 -0.89
N VAL A 159 -24.57 -4.36 -2.19
CA VAL A 159 -23.92 -3.51 -3.21
C VAL A 159 -24.54 -2.11 -3.22
N ARG A 160 -25.88 -2.01 -3.22
CA ARG A 160 -26.58 -0.72 -3.16
C ARG A 160 -26.29 0.05 -1.86
N GLN A 161 -26.17 -0.66 -0.73
CA GLN A 161 -25.79 -0.04 0.53
C GLN A 161 -24.35 0.51 0.47
N LYS A 162 -23.40 -0.28 -0.04
CA LYS A 162 -21.99 0.17 -0.22
C LYS A 162 -21.87 1.35 -1.18
N LEU A 163 -22.71 1.43 -2.23
CA LEU A 163 -22.75 2.59 -3.13
C LEU A 163 -23.18 3.88 -2.42
N LYS A 164 -24.07 3.80 -1.42
CA LYS A 164 -24.42 4.96 -0.58
C LYS A 164 -23.24 5.37 0.30
N GLU A 165 -22.55 4.43 0.92
CA GLU A 165 -21.35 4.68 1.71
C GLU A 165 -20.21 5.27 0.85
N ALA A 166 -20.13 4.85 -0.42
CA ALA A 166 -19.17 5.34 -1.39
C ALA A 166 -19.52 6.75 -1.95
N ALA A 167 -20.60 7.41 -1.49
CA ALA A 167 -20.99 8.71 -2.03
C ALA A 167 -19.87 9.77 -2.07
N PRO A 168 -18.94 9.87 -1.09
CA PRO A 168 -17.84 10.82 -1.11
C PRO A 168 -16.74 10.47 -2.12
N TYR A 169 -16.69 9.24 -2.64
CA TYR A 169 -15.60 8.75 -3.47
C TYR A 169 -15.84 9.02 -4.95
N ARG A 170 -14.76 9.29 -5.67
CA ARG A 170 -14.79 9.63 -7.10
C ARG A 170 -14.65 8.42 -8.01
N ILE A 171 -14.02 7.37 -7.52
CA ILE A 171 -13.72 6.14 -8.25
C ILE A 171 -14.18 4.95 -7.40
N LEU A 172 -14.79 3.96 -8.06
CA LEU A 172 -15.18 2.71 -7.40
C LEU A 172 -14.27 1.57 -7.89
N LYS A 173 -13.72 0.79 -6.97
CA LYS A 173 -13.02 -0.45 -7.30
C LYS A 173 -13.97 -1.63 -7.19
N ILE A 174 -14.15 -2.36 -8.27
CA ILE A 174 -15.09 -3.48 -8.34
C ILE A 174 -14.30 -4.78 -8.31
N LYS A 175 -14.56 -5.62 -7.31
CA LYS A 175 -14.01 -6.97 -7.27
C LYS A 175 -14.80 -7.86 -8.21
N MET A 176 -14.08 -8.54 -9.10
CA MET A 176 -14.62 -9.43 -10.14
C MET A 176 -13.90 -10.79 -10.11
N GLY A 177 -14.21 -11.66 -11.08
CA GLY A 177 -13.62 -12.99 -11.21
C GLY A 177 -14.61 -14.13 -10.96
N LEU A 178 -15.92 -13.83 -11.00
CA LEU A 178 -17.01 -14.81 -10.92
C LEU A 178 -17.94 -14.70 -12.15
N ASP A 179 -18.80 -15.70 -12.31
CA ASP A 179 -19.73 -15.78 -13.45
C ASP A 179 -20.77 -14.63 -13.52
N ASN A 180 -20.99 -13.93 -12.40
CA ASN A 180 -21.96 -12.83 -12.30
C ASN A 180 -21.34 -11.43 -12.45
N ASP A 181 -20.13 -11.32 -12.92
CA ASP A 181 -19.39 -10.05 -13.04
C ASP A 181 -20.14 -8.97 -13.81
N LYS A 182 -20.73 -9.32 -14.97
CA LYS A 182 -21.50 -8.37 -15.79
C LYS A 182 -22.76 -7.89 -15.08
N GLU A 183 -23.40 -8.73 -14.26
CA GLU A 183 -24.58 -8.36 -13.49
C GLU A 183 -24.22 -7.36 -12.39
N LEU A 184 -23.15 -7.61 -11.64
CA LEU A 184 -22.65 -6.70 -10.61
C LEU A 184 -22.40 -5.29 -11.18
N VAL A 185 -21.72 -5.20 -12.32
CA VAL A 185 -21.46 -3.90 -12.97
C VAL A 185 -22.77 -3.24 -13.44
N ARG A 186 -23.75 -3.99 -13.95
CA ARG A 186 -25.07 -3.43 -14.34
C ARG A 186 -25.82 -2.85 -13.13
N ILE A 187 -25.79 -3.53 -11.98
CA ILE A 187 -26.37 -3.02 -10.74
C ILE A 187 -25.69 -1.68 -10.38
N ILE A 188 -24.38 -1.62 -10.41
CA ILE A 188 -23.63 -0.40 -10.12
C ILE A 188 -23.99 0.71 -11.10
N ARG A 189 -24.05 0.41 -12.40
CA ARG A 189 -24.40 1.40 -13.45
C ARG A 189 -25.85 1.88 -13.37
N SER A 190 -26.75 1.10 -12.78
CA SER A 190 -28.11 1.58 -12.50
C SER A 190 -28.17 2.69 -11.44
N GLU A 191 -27.11 2.83 -10.63
CA GLU A 191 -27.04 3.80 -9.52
C GLU A 191 -26.07 4.97 -9.79
N THR A 192 -25.04 4.77 -10.64
CA THR A 192 -24.00 5.79 -10.83
C THR A 192 -23.21 5.63 -12.13
N ASP A 193 -22.83 6.77 -12.73
CA ASP A 193 -21.94 6.84 -13.89
C ASP A 193 -20.47 7.12 -13.51
N ARG A 194 -20.13 7.13 -12.21
CA ARG A 194 -18.75 7.35 -11.74
C ARG A 194 -17.79 6.37 -12.40
N PRO A 195 -16.54 6.79 -12.67
CA PRO A 195 -15.50 5.88 -13.14
C PRO A 195 -15.34 4.68 -12.22
N ILE A 196 -15.15 3.51 -12.81
CA ILE A 196 -14.78 2.29 -12.08
C ILE A 196 -13.39 1.85 -12.45
N CYS A 197 -12.73 1.12 -11.57
CA CYS A 197 -11.62 0.23 -11.89
C CYS A 197 -11.99 -1.18 -11.45
N VAL A 198 -11.45 -2.17 -12.11
CA VAL A 198 -11.80 -3.57 -11.87
C VAL A 198 -10.59 -4.32 -11.40
N ASP A 199 -10.77 -5.12 -10.36
CA ASP A 199 -9.80 -6.08 -9.90
C ASP A 199 -10.38 -7.49 -10.04
N ALA A 200 -9.86 -8.22 -11.02
CA ALA A 200 -10.29 -9.58 -11.30
C ALA A 200 -9.63 -10.64 -10.40
N ASN A 201 -8.66 -10.25 -9.61
CA ASN A 201 -7.92 -11.12 -8.67
C ASN A 201 -7.55 -12.48 -9.28
N GLN A 202 -7.00 -12.47 -10.49
CA GLN A 202 -6.59 -13.68 -11.24
C GLN A 202 -7.80 -14.57 -11.66
N GLY A 203 -9.02 -14.02 -11.70
CA GLY A 203 -10.24 -14.81 -11.87
C GLY A 203 -10.52 -15.26 -13.30
N TRP A 204 -9.92 -14.65 -14.32
CA TRP A 204 -10.19 -14.97 -15.72
C TRP A 204 -9.15 -15.93 -16.28
N SER A 205 -9.55 -17.18 -16.51
CA SER A 205 -8.64 -18.26 -16.95
C SER A 205 -8.49 -18.40 -18.48
N SER A 206 -9.27 -17.65 -19.29
CA SER A 206 -9.17 -17.60 -20.75
C SER A 206 -8.80 -16.19 -21.19
N LYS A 207 -7.76 -16.07 -22.01
CA LYS A 207 -7.32 -14.78 -22.57
C LYS A 207 -8.35 -14.16 -23.52
N GLU A 208 -9.11 -15.01 -24.24
CA GLU A 208 -10.19 -14.58 -25.13
C GLU A 208 -11.36 -14.00 -24.32
N TYR A 209 -11.75 -14.66 -23.24
CA TYR A 209 -12.76 -14.17 -22.32
C TYR A 209 -12.29 -12.88 -21.62
N ALA A 210 -11.04 -12.82 -21.17
CA ALA A 210 -10.47 -11.64 -20.57
C ALA A 210 -10.53 -10.44 -21.53
N LEU A 211 -10.19 -10.63 -22.79
CA LEU A 211 -10.28 -9.59 -23.83
C LEU A 211 -11.73 -9.13 -24.04
N GLU A 212 -12.69 -10.07 -24.17
CA GLU A 212 -14.11 -9.73 -24.29
C GLU A 212 -14.60 -8.89 -23.10
N MET A 213 -14.21 -9.29 -21.88
CA MET A 213 -14.59 -8.55 -20.68
C MET A 213 -13.98 -7.15 -20.62
N ILE A 214 -12.71 -6.99 -21.02
CA ILE A 214 -12.05 -5.69 -21.08
C ILE A 214 -12.73 -4.76 -22.08
N GLU A 215 -13.05 -5.24 -23.29
CA GLU A 215 -13.76 -4.44 -24.29
C GLU A 215 -15.15 -4.00 -23.79
N TRP A 216 -15.88 -4.90 -23.15
CA TRP A 216 -17.15 -4.59 -22.54
C TRP A 216 -17.02 -3.59 -21.39
N LEU A 217 -16.00 -3.73 -20.51
CA LEU A 217 -15.75 -2.84 -19.38
C LEU A 217 -15.38 -1.43 -19.83
N LYS A 218 -14.71 -1.28 -20.97
CA LYS A 218 -14.44 0.02 -21.58
C LYS A 218 -15.72 0.81 -21.85
N GLU A 219 -16.76 0.15 -22.32
CA GLU A 219 -18.08 0.76 -22.52
C GLU A 219 -18.76 1.12 -21.19
N GLN A 220 -18.30 0.53 -20.08
CA GLN A 220 -18.81 0.78 -18.73
C GLN A 220 -18.02 1.87 -17.97
N ASN A 221 -17.31 2.80 -18.65
CA ASN A 221 -16.50 3.83 -18.02
C ASN A 221 -15.46 3.26 -17.04
N CYS A 222 -14.81 2.15 -17.42
CA CYS A 222 -13.73 1.54 -16.66
C CYS A 222 -12.39 2.19 -17.01
N LEU A 223 -11.59 2.50 -16.00
CA LEU A 223 -10.29 3.16 -16.15
C LEU A 223 -9.16 2.18 -16.45
N PHE A 224 -9.15 1.03 -15.80
CA PHE A 224 -8.15 -0.02 -15.94
C PHE A 224 -8.66 -1.34 -15.35
N VAL A 225 -7.97 -2.42 -15.69
CA VAL A 225 -8.20 -3.75 -15.13
C VAL A 225 -6.95 -4.23 -14.39
N GLU A 226 -7.12 -4.59 -13.13
CA GLU A 226 -6.08 -5.11 -12.26
C GLU A 226 -6.11 -6.64 -12.28
N GLN A 227 -4.94 -7.25 -12.46
CA GLN A 227 -4.65 -8.69 -12.45
C GLN A 227 -5.74 -9.57 -13.07
N PRO A 228 -5.98 -9.46 -14.38
CA PRO A 228 -7.06 -10.17 -15.05
C PRO A 228 -6.91 -11.70 -14.97
N MET A 229 -5.68 -12.21 -15.17
CA MET A 229 -5.40 -13.63 -15.26
C MET A 229 -4.42 -14.11 -14.19
N PRO A 230 -4.35 -15.43 -13.93
CA PRO A 230 -3.33 -16.03 -13.07
C PRO A 230 -1.92 -15.56 -13.44
N LYS A 231 -1.13 -15.21 -12.45
CA LYS A 231 0.22 -14.65 -12.63
C LYS A 231 1.19 -15.59 -13.34
N GLU A 232 0.89 -16.89 -13.37
CA GLU A 232 1.65 -17.93 -14.05
C GLU A 232 1.40 -17.96 -15.57
N MET A 233 0.29 -17.37 -16.05
CA MET A 233 -0.12 -17.33 -17.46
C MET A 233 0.57 -16.20 -18.21
N VAL A 234 1.90 -16.23 -18.27
CA VAL A 234 2.72 -15.11 -18.78
C VAL A 234 2.53 -14.89 -20.28
N ASP A 235 2.48 -15.97 -21.07
CA ASP A 235 2.31 -15.87 -22.53
C ASP A 235 0.91 -15.37 -22.91
N GLU A 236 -0.11 -15.83 -22.19
CA GLU A 236 -1.49 -15.35 -22.36
C GLU A 236 -1.63 -13.91 -21.94
N GLN A 237 -0.94 -13.50 -20.87
CA GLN A 237 -0.92 -12.10 -20.40
C GLN A 237 -0.24 -11.19 -21.43
N ALA A 238 0.88 -11.62 -22.04
CA ALA A 238 1.53 -10.87 -23.12
C ALA A 238 0.59 -10.70 -24.33
N TRP A 239 -0.08 -11.78 -24.74
CA TRP A 239 -1.05 -11.76 -25.82
C TRP A 239 -2.23 -10.81 -25.52
N LEU A 240 -2.71 -10.80 -24.26
CA LEU A 240 -3.81 -9.93 -23.82
C LEU A 240 -3.36 -8.47 -23.82
N HIS A 241 -2.18 -8.17 -23.27
CA HIS A 241 -1.63 -6.81 -23.19
C HIS A 241 -1.49 -6.14 -24.58
N GLU A 242 -1.06 -6.89 -25.59
CA GLU A 242 -0.96 -6.36 -26.98
C GLU A 242 -2.33 -5.97 -27.58
N ARG A 243 -3.44 -6.46 -27.02
CA ARG A 243 -4.80 -6.35 -27.63
C ARG A 243 -5.79 -5.60 -26.78
N ALA A 244 -5.56 -5.53 -25.48
CA ALA A 244 -6.47 -4.89 -24.55
C ALA A 244 -6.61 -3.38 -24.84
N SER A 245 -7.83 -2.88 -24.78
CA SER A 245 -8.14 -1.47 -25.00
C SER A 245 -8.18 -0.63 -23.71
N LEU A 246 -8.02 -1.27 -22.55
CA LEU A 246 -7.85 -0.65 -21.24
C LEU A 246 -6.47 -0.99 -20.67
N PRO A 247 -5.87 -0.10 -19.88
CA PRO A 247 -4.63 -0.40 -19.17
C PRO A 247 -4.76 -1.62 -18.26
N LEU A 248 -3.73 -2.49 -18.26
CA LEU A 248 -3.62 -3.66 -17.39
C LEU A 248 -2.62 -3.40 -16.28
N ILE A 249 -3.02 -3.65 -15.04
CA ILE A 249 -2.21 -3.37 -13.84
C ILE A 249 -1.82 -4.69 -13.15
N ALA A 250 -0.53 -4.89 -12.89
CA ALA A 250 -0.02 -6.05 -12.17
C ALA A 250 -0.23 -5.90 -10.65
N ASP A 251 -0.89 -6.86 -9.98
CA ASP A 251 -0.98 -6.94 -8.52
C ASP A 251 -0.25 -8.19 -7.99
N GLU A 252 -0.83 -9.38 -8.12
CA GLU A 252 -0.24 -10.61 -7.60
C GLU A 252 1.02 -11.03 -8.36
N PHE A 253 1.17 -10.60 -9.61
CA PHE A 253 2.41 -10.79 -10.40
C PHE A 253 3.58 -9.98 -9.83
N LEU A 254 3.29 -8.82 -9.25
CA LEU A 254 4.28 -7.88 -8.73
C LEU A 254 4.46 -8.08 -7.22
N GLN A 255 5.64 -8.45 -6.78
CA GLN A 255 5.97 -8.60 -5.36
C GLN A 255 7.09 -7.65 -4.92
N ARG A 256 8.23 -7.70 -5.58
CA ARG A 256 9.47 -7.01 -5.23
C ARG A 256 10.00 -6.18 -6.41
N LEU A 257 11.01 -5.37 -6.16
CA LEU A 257 11.65 -4.50 -7.16
C LEU A 257 12.05 -5.21 -8.47
N PRO A 258 12.63 -6.43 -8.46
CA PRO A 258 12.96 -7.13 -9.71
C PRO A 258 11.73 -7.46 -10.59
N ASP A 259 10.54 -7.59 -9.99
CA ASP A 259 9.32 -7.92 -10.73
C ASP A 259 8.82 -6.76 -11.58
N VAL A 260 9.20 -5.51 -11.27
CA VAL A 260 8.87 -4.33 -12.09
C VAL A 260 9.39 -4.52 -13.52
N ARG A 261 10.65 -4.98 -13.66
CA ARG A 261 11.22 -5.27 -14.98
C ARG A 261 10.55 -6.46 -15.67
N ARG A 262 10.09 -7.45 -14.91
CA ARG A 262 9.37 -8.61 -15.45
C ARG A 262 7.95 -8.24 -15.90
N ALA A 263 7.32 -7.27 -15.23
CA ALA A 263 6.00 -6.76 -15.60
C ALA A 263 6.04 -5.88 -16.87
N TYR A 264 7.18 -5.28 -17.18
CA TYR A 264 7.35 -4.46 -18.37
C TYR A 264 7.10 -5.27 -19.66
N GLY A 265 6.18 -4.78 -20.50
CA GLY A 265 5.73 -5.48 -21.71
C GLY A 265 4.63 -6.53 -21.49
N LEU A 266 4.24 -6.77 -20.23
CA LEU A 266 3.11 -7.63 -19.86
C LEU A 266 1.93 -6.83 -19.29
N TYR A 267 2.24 -5.69 -18.68
CA TYR A 267 1.28 -4.79 -18.04
C TYR A 267 1.62 -3.34 -18.36
N ASP A 268 0.60 -2.48 -18.42
CA ASP A 268 0.77 -1.03 -18.59
C ASP A 268 1.19 -0.35 -17.29
N GLY A 269 0.96 -0.99 -16.15
CA GLY A 269 1.28 -0.45 -14.84
C GLY A 269 1.39 -1.50 -13.76
N ILE A 270 1.74 -1.03 -12.57
CA ILE A 270 1.97 -1.86 -11.38
C ILE A 270 1.18 -1.35 -10.19
N ASN A 271 0.69 -2.27 -9.34
CA ASN A 271 0.12 -1.95 -8.03
C ASN A 271 1.11 -2.30 -6.92
N ILE A 272 1.70 -1.28 -6.31
CA ILE A 272 2.63 -1.39 -5.19
C ILE A 272 1.84 -1.50 -3.89
N LYS A 273 2.11 -2.53 -3.08
CA LYS A 273 1.59 -2.69 -1.73
C LYS A 273 2.75 -2.94 -0.78
N LEU A 274 2.85 -2.19 0.32
CA LEU A 274 3.99 -2.23 1.23
C LEU A 274 4.25 -3.64 1.78
N MET A 275 3.18 -4.39 2.05
CA MET A 275 3.26 -5.79 2.53
C MET A 275 3.84 -6.77 1.50
N LYS A 276 3.87 -6.40 0.22
CA LYS A 276 4.52 -7.18 -0.85
C LYS A 276 5.96 -6.74 -1.06
N SER A 277 6.21 -5.42 -1.02
CA SER A 277 7.49 -4.79 -1.37
C SER A 277 8.44 -4.61 -0.18
N THR A 278 8.23 -5.30 0.93
CA THR A 278 9.05 -5.15 2.14
C THR A 278 9.09 -3.74 2.74
N GLY A 279 8.13 -2.87 2.43
CA GLY A 279 7.97 -1.55 3.03
C GLY A 279 8.13 -0.39 2.07
N MET A 280 8.36 0.80 2.63
CA MET A 280 8.36 2.08 1.93
C MET A 280 9.60 2.28 1.05
N HIS A 281 10.76 1.79 1.49
CA HIS A 281 12.03 1.99 0.79
C HIS A 281 11.99 1.35 -0.60
N GLU A 282 11.73 0.05 -0.66
CA GLU A 282 11.64 -0.67 -1.94
C GLU A 282 10.45 -0.20 -2.77
N ALA A 283 9.31 0.12 -2.13
CA ALA A 283 8.14 0.67 -2.80
C ALA A 283 8.46 1.98 -3.57
N TYR A 284 9.26 2.87 -2.97
CA TYR A 284 9.72 4.09 -3.63
C TYR A 284 10.62 3.78 -4.83
N GLN A 285 11.56 2.84 -4.68
CA GLN A 285 12.44 2.40 -5.78
C GLN A 285 11.63 1.78 -6.93
N MET A 286 10.61 0.96 -6.61
CA MET A 286 9.70 0.36 -7.59
C MET A 286 8.94 1.43 -8.36
N ALA A 287 8.42 2.46 -7.69
CA ALA A 287 7.72 3.57 -8.33
C ALA A 287 8.64 4.36 -9.29
N ILE A 288 9.88 4.65 -8.88
CA ILE A 288 10.85 5.33 -9.71
C ILE A 288 11.23 4.49 -10.94
N LEU A 289 11.48 3.18 -10.75
CA LEU A 289 11.81 2.28 -11.88
C LEU A 289 10.65 2.15 -12.87
N ALA A 290 9.42 1.97 -12.38
CA ALA A 290 8.24 1.88 -13.24
C ALA A 290 8.06 3.15 -14.08
N ARG A 291 8.20 4.34 -13.47
CA ARG A 291 8.14 5.61 -14.20
C ARG A 291 9.25 5.76 -15.23
N ALA A 292 10.45 5.28 -14.94
CA ALA A 292 11.56 5.29 -15.90
C ALA A 292 11.33 4.35 -17.10
N LEU A 293 10.44 3.38 -16.94
CA LEU A 293 9.97 2.46 -17.97
C LEU A 293 8.65 2.90 -18.63
N ASP A 294 8.20 4.14 -18.38
CA ASP A 294 6.92 4.69 -18.85
C ASP A 294 5.68 3.87 -18.41
N MET A 295 5.81 3.07 -17.34
CA MET A 295 4.70 2.34 -16.75
C MET A 295 3.89 3.22 -15.81
N LYS A 296 2.60 2.96 -15.72
CA LYS A 296 1.71 3.55 -14.72
C LYS A 296 1.98 2.97 -13.34
N VAL A 297 1.77 3.78 -12.32
CA VAL A 297 1.95 3.37 -10.93
C VAL A 297 0.67 3.54 -10.15
N MET A 298 0.28 2.50 -9.46
CA MET A 298 -0.78 2.50 -8.46
C MET A 298 -0.17 2.15 -7.11
N VAL A 299 -0.63 2.77 -6.04
CA VAL A 299 -0.36 2.35 -4.68
C VAL A 299 -1.64 1.79 -4.06
N GLY A 300 -1.55 0.57 -3.56
CA GLY A 300 -2.63 -0.12 -2.87
C GLY A 300 -2.27 -0.48 -1.44
N CYS A 301 -3.22 -1.07 -0.75
CA CYS A 301 -3.05 -1.60 0.60
C CYS A 301 -3.70 -2.98 0.75
N MET A 302 -3.52 -3.57 1.92
CA MET A 302 -4.31 -4.70 2.40
C MET A 302 -5.43 -4.16 3.31
N THR A 303 -6.05 -5.00 4.11
CA THR A 303 -6.82 -4.57 5.27
C THR A 303 -5.83 -4.22 6.37
N GLU A 304 -5.67 -2.96 6.69
CA GLU A 304 -4.60 -2.42 7.53
C GLU A 304 -5.14 -1.35 8.47
N THR A 305 -4.39 -1.01 9.52
CA THR A 305 -4.68 0.19 10.32
C THR A 305 -4.26 1.46 9.58
N SER A 306 -4.61 2.62 10.14
CA SER A 306 -4.11 3.90 9.65
C SER A 306 -2.57 4.01 9.68
N CYS A 307 -1.85 3.10 10.35
CA CYS A 307 -0.37 3.07 10.35
C CYS A 307 0.15 2.73 8.95
N ALA A 308 -0.09 1.51 8.46
CA ALA A 308 0.42 1.08 7.15
C ALA A 308 -0.23 1.85 6.00
N VAL A 309 -1.53 2.15 6.09
CA VAL A 309 -2.20 2.97 5.07
C VAL A 309 -1.60 4.37 4.96
N SER A 310 -1.24 5.01 6.10
CA SER A 310 -0.56 6.32 6.06
C SER A 310 0.87 6.23 5.53
N ALA A 311 1.57 5.13 5.79
CA ALA A 311 2.90 4.89 5.23
C ALA A 311 2.81 4.77 3.70
N ALA A 312 1.87 3.96 3.18
CA ALA A 312 1.62 3.85 1.74
C ALA A 312 1.20 5.19 1.12
N ALA A 313 0.39 5.96 1.83
CA ALA A 313 -0.08 7.26 1.37
C ALA A 313 1.06 8.29 1.18
N GLN A 314 2.22 8.14 1.86
CA GLN A 314 3.38 9.02 1.63
C GLN A 314 3.88 8.97 0.18
N LEU A 315 3.66 7.85 -0.53
CA LEU A 315 3.98 7.70 -1.95
C LEU A 315 2.90 8.27 -2.88
N SER A 316 1.69 8.55 -2.37
CA SER A 316 0.55 8.91 -3.22
C SER A 316 0.78 10.09 -4.17
N PRO A 317 1.58 11.14 -3.86
CA PRO A 317 1.83 12.21 -4.81
C PRO A 317 2.72 11.81 -6.00
N LEU A 318 3.29 10.61 -5.99
CA LEU A 318 4.18 10.08 -7.04
C LEU A 318 3.46 9.15 -8.02
N VAL A 319 2.22 8.72 -7.70
CA VAL A 319 1.51 7.67 -8.43
C VAL A 319 0.35 8.20 -9.26
N ASP A 320 -0.09 7.42 -10.24
CA ASP A 320 -1.25 7.74 -11.10
C ASP A 320 -2.58 7.40 -10.42
N TRP A 321 -2.63 6.30 -9.65
CA TRP A 321 -3.82 5.80 -8.98
C TRP A 321 -3.54 5.36 -7.54
N ALA A 322 -4.56 5.37 -6.71
CA ALA A 322 -4.50 4.91 -5.34
C ALA A 322 -5.73 4.07 -4.95
N ASP A 323 -5.49 3.04 -4.14
CA ASP A 323 -6.48 2.16 -3.54
C ASP A 323 -6.13 1.97 -2.06
N LEU A 324 -6.40 3.05 -1.28
CA LEU A 324 -5.96 3.18 0.12
C LEU A 324 -7.18 3.33 1.05
N ASP A 325 -8.09 2.36 1.00
CA ASP A 325 -9.29 2.28 1.83
C ASP A 325 -9.23 1.23 2.94
N GLY A 326 -8.09 0.54 3.12
CA GLY A 326 -7.94 -0.61 4.01
C GLY A 326 -8.28 -0.31 5.48
N ASN A 327 -7.94 0.86 5.99
CA ASN A 327 -8.26 1.30 7.35
C ASN A 327 -9.75 1.66 7.54
N LEU A 328 -10.47 1.90 6.47
CA LEU A 328 -11.91 2.17 6.54
C LEU A 328 -12.73 0.90 6.71
N LEU A 329 -12.15 -0.25 6.37
CA LEU A 329 -12.79 -1.56 6.49
C LEU A 329 -12.79 -2.10 7.92
N ILE A 330 -11.98 -1.55 8.83
CA ILE A 330 -11.82 -2.02 10.21
C ILE A 330 -12.57 -1.17 11.23
N ALA A 331 -12.94 -1.80 12.35
CA ALA A 331 -13.68 -1.18 13.46
C ALA A 331 -12.80 -0.80 14.66
N ASN A 332 -11.54 -1.26 14.67
CA ASN A 332 -10.64 -1.15 15.82
C ASN A 332 -9.26 -0.60 15.40
N ASP A 333 -9.26 0.50 14.69
CA ASP A 333 -8.02 1.20 14.34
C ASP A 333 -7.27 1.66 15.60
N LEU A 334 -5.95 1.69 15.53
CA LEU A 334 -5.06 2.08 16.63
C LEU A 334 -4.47 3.47 16.44
N PHE A 335 -4.64 4.07 15.24
CA PHE A 335 -3.96 5.31 14.88
C PHE A 335 -4.89 6.32 14.22
N ASP A 336 -4.63 7.59 14.49
CA ASP A 336 -5.05 8.68 13.63
C ASP A 336 -3.94 8.98 12.61
N GLY A 337 -4.27 8.95 11.32
CA GLY A 337 -3.32 9.08 10.22
C GLY A 337 -3.88 9.88 9.06
N MET A 338 -3.54 9.46 7.83
CA MET A 338 -4.07 10.07 6.62
C MET A 338 -5.59 10.05 6.61
N LYS A 339 -6.19 11.00 5.91
CA LYS A 339 -7.65 11.12 5.77
C LYS A 339 -8.05 11.07 4.30
N ILE A 340 -9.28 10.69 4.06
CA ILE A 340 -9.90 10.82 2.75
C ILE A 340 -10.93 11.93 2.85
N VAL A 341 -10.71 13.00 2.08
CA VAL A 341 -11.57 14.18 2.04
C VAL A 341 -12.10 14.34 0.61
N ASP A 342 -13.39 14.25 0.43
CA ASP A 342 -14.05 14.31 -0.90
C ASP A 342 -13.43 13.31 -1.91
N GLY A 343 -13.14 12.10 -1.45
CA GLY A 343 -12.52 11.01 -2.21
C GLY A 343 -11.03 11.18 -2.50
N LYS A 344 -10.40 12.26 -2.03
CA LYS A 344 -8.96 12.53 -2.17
C LYS A 344 -8.19 12.16 -0.91
N ILE A 345 -6.99 11.66 -1.11
CA ILE A 345 -6.02 11.45 -0.04
C ILE A 345 -5.57 12.81 0.49
N SER A 346 -5.68 12.99 1.81
CA SER A 346 -5.17 14.13 2.55
C SER A 346 -4.07 13.66 3.49
N LEU A 347 -2.85 14.04 3.19
CA LEU A 347 -1.67 13.71 3.98
C LEU A 347 -1.55 14.69 5.15
N PRO A 348 -1.43 14.21 6.41
CA PRO A 348 -1.20 15.08 7.55
C PRO A 348 0.20 15.70 7.48
N ASP A 349 0.30 16.99 7.81
CA ASP A 349 1.59 17.69 7.95
C ASP A 349 2.21 17.40 9.33
N ARG A 350 2.45 16.10 9.58
CA ARG A 350 3.06 15.57 10.82
C ARG A 350 4.31 14.77 10.47
N PRO A 351 5.38 14.83 11.29
CA PRO A 351 6.61 14.07 11.07
C PRO A 351 6.38 12.55 10.92
N GLY A 352 7.32 11.89 10.26
CA GLY A 352 7.26 10.45 10.02
C GLY A 352 6.27 10.09 8.93
N ILE A 353 5.52 9.03 9.15
CA ILE A 353 4.41 8.64 8.28
C ILE A 353 3.12 9.40 8.59
N GLY A 354 3.16 10.33 9.55
CA GLY A 354 2.07 11.22 9.90
C GLY A 354 1.04 10.62 10.87
N VAL A 355 1.36 9.55 11.58
CA VAL A 355 0.43 8.91 12.53
C VAL A 355 0.66 9.31 13.98
N VAL A 356 -0.42 9.26 14.76
CA VAL A 356 -0.41 9.34 16.21
C VAL A 356 -1.30 8.23 16.78
N PRO A 357 -0.90 7.56 17.87
CA PRO A 357 -1.76 6.60 18.56
C PRO A 357 -3.07 7.24 19.04
N LEU A 358 -4.17 6.48 19.00
CA LEU A 358 -5.50 6.87 19.49
C LEU A 358 -5.61 6.69 21.01
#